data_1e01432baac86a74d2452143f4dd82fb
#
_entry.id   1e01432baac86a74d2452143f4dd82fb
#
_cell.length_a   1.000
_cell.length_b   1.000
_cell.length_c   1.000
_cell.angle_alpha   90.00
_cell.angle_beta   90.00
_cell.angle_gamma   90.00
#
_symmetry.space_group_name_H-M   'P 1'
#
loop_
_entity.id
_entity.type
_entity.pdbx_description
1 polymer ?
#
loop_
_entity_poly.entity_id
_entity_poly.type
_entity_poly.pdbx_seq_one_letter_code
_entity_poly.pdbx_strand_id
1 'polypeptide(L)'
;MNLKMFAGLGLCGLIASGTMAQTAAPAVTNLWKVRLPDSGNESSPALAPDGTIYQGTFGGWLMAVAPDGKVKWKFKTGREVRSSPAVADDGTIYFGSRDWKFYALTPAGKLKWTFPTGAWVDSSPAVAPDGTVYFGSWDKKFYALAPDGKLKWKFATSNLVVSSPAVALDGTVYFGSHDKNSYAFTPDGKLKWKFATGAELESSPAIGADGTVYFSSTDGNVYALRPDGTELWRLLTGGYTGSSPALDEDGNMYLAAGASFISISRAGKLRWRSGLPAPLDTSPAAAANGQVYFSSPWLYLGAFGTNGAYLWEFRAGYNFSSSPNVNPQGIIYANDGRYLFALQPLTNAAPLVKSSWPMWRADPQHSGRVQKLD
;
A
#
# COMPACT_ATOMS: atom_id res chain seq x y z
N MET A 1 50.65 53.35 4.05
CA MET A 1 49.71 52.90 5.08
C MET A 1 49.20 51.54 4.67
N ASN A 2 49.60 50.52 5.43
CA ASN A 2 49.60 49.11 5.00
C ASN A 2 48.22 48.44 5.16
N LEU A 3 47.71 47.86 4.10
CA LEU A 3 46.56 46.98 4.11
C LEU A 3 47.07 45.52 4.26
N LYS A 4 46.76 44.87 5.41
CA LYS A 4 47.03 43.45 5.60
C LYS A 4 45.85 42.62 5.08
N MET A 5 46.09 41.81 4.06
CA MET A 5 45.22 40.75 3.61
C MET A 5 45.28 39.59 4.59
N PHE A 6 44.11 39.15 5.09
CA PHE A 6 43.97 37.86 5.76
C PHE A 6 43.46 36.86 4.75
N ALA A 7 44.32 35.89 4.41
CA ALA A 7 43.93 34.72 3.65
C ALA A 7 43.27 33.69 4.60
N GLY A 8 41.94 33.47 4.45
CA GLY A 8 41.22 32.38 5.09
C GLY A 8 41.29 31.15 4.19
N LEU A 9 41.97 30.10 4.65
CA LEU A 9 41.92 28.75 4.05
C LEU A 9 40.54 28.15 4.30
N GLY A 10 39.71 28.13 3.27
CA GLY A 10 38.50 27.35 3.23
C GLY A 10 38.83 25.89 2.98
N LEU A 11 38.63 25.04 3.97
CA LEU A 11 38.60 23.59 3.78
C LEU A 11 37.38 23.25 2.91
N CYS A 12 37.63 22.99 1.64
CA CYS A 12 36.69 22.40 0.73
C CYS A 12 36.56 20.89 1.10
N GLY A 13 35.53 20.57 1.90
CA GLY A 13 35.17 19.17 2.15
C GLY A 13 34.80 18.51 0.82
N LEU A 14 35.61 17.57 0.36
CA LEU A 14 35.27 16.66 -0.72
C LEU A 14 34.02 15.87 -0.30
N ILE A 15 32.86 16.28 -0.81
CA ILE A 15 31.69 15.42 -0.86
C ILE A 15 32.07 14.35 -1.88
N ALA A 16 32.42 13.16 -1.41
CA ALA A 16 32.54 11.99 -2.26
C ALA A 16 31.19 11.76 -2.93
N SER A 17 31.09 12.21 -4.20
CA SER A 17 30.05 11.78 -5.12
C SER A 17 30.27 10.27 -5.31
N GLY A 18 29.58 9.47 -4.51
CA GLY A 18 29.49 8.04 -4.73
C GLY A 18 28.92 7.82 -6.12
N THR A 19 29.80 7.53 -7.06
CA THR A 19 29.46 6.99 -8.37
C THR A 19 28.61 5.75 -8.10
N MET A 20 27.34 5.80 -8.52
CA MET A 20 26.49 4.61 -8.60
C MET A 20 27.22 3.62 -9.50
N ALA A 21 27.84 2.66 -8.87
CA ALA A 21 28.67 1.69 -9.55
C ALA A 21 27.79 0.70 -10.30
N GLN A 22 28.13 0.54 -11.57
CA GLN A 22 28.18 -0.73 -12.28
C GLN A 22 26.89 -1.55 -12.30
N THR A 23 26.41 -1.78 -13.50
CA THR A 23 25.37 -2.77 -13.85
C THR A 23 25.73 -4.14 -13.26
N ALA A 24 25.32 -4.37 -12.02
CA ALA A 24 25.24 -5.71 -11.50
C ALA A 24 24.35 -6.53 -12.45
N ALA A 25 24.65 -7.82 -12.60
CA ALA A 25 23.80 -8.74 -13.36
C ALA A 25 22.33 -8.54 -12.91
N PRO A 26 21.35 -8.62 -13.83
CA PRO A 26 19.98 -8.34 -13.49
C PRO A 26 19.56 -9.19 -12.30
N ALA A 27 19.13 -8.54 -11.22
CA ALA A 27 18.73 -9.25 -10.01
C ALA A 27 17.33 -9.86 -10.12
N VAL A 28 16.59 -9.48 -11.17
CA VAL A 28 15.25 -9.99 -11.49
C VAL A 28 15.11 -10.26 -12.99
N THR A 29 14.32 -11.28 -13.32
CA THR A 29 13.90 -11.56 -14.70
C THR A 29 12.48 -11.06 -14.91
N ASN A 30 12.25 -10.33 -15.99
CA ASN A 30 10.90 -10.01 -16.44
C ASN A 30 10.31 -11.25 -17.15
N LEU A 31 9.36 -11.91 -16.48
CA LEU A 31 8.67 -13.08 -17.05
C LEU A 31 7.75 -12.66 -18.18
N TRP A 32 6.99 -11.60 -17.95
CA TRP A 32 6.13 -10.97 -18.95
C TRP A 32 5.75 -9.55 -18.52
N LYS A 33 5.31 -8.76 -19.49
CA LYS A 33 4.65 -7.48 -19.29
C LYS A 33 3.42 -7.35 -20.17
N VAL A 34 2.37 -6.75 -19.62
CA VAL A 34 1.10 -6.51 -20.34
C VAL A 34 0.87 -5.01 -20.41
N ARG A 35 0.59 -4.50 -21.62
CA ARG A 35 0.26 -3.09 -21.81
C ARG A 35 -1.10 -2.77 -21.19
N LEU A 36 -1.13 -1.75 -20.35
CA LEU A 36 -2.37 -1.18 -19.82
C LEU A 36 -3.07 -0.35 -20.90
N PRO A 37 -4.40 -0.24 -20.89
CA PRO A 37 -5.17 0.47 -21.92
C PRO A 37 -4.84 1.96 -22.05
N ASP A 38 -4.29 2.55 -21.00
CA ASP A 38 -3.97 3.96 -20.89
C ASP A 38 -2.67 4.16 -20.10
N SER A 39 -2.21 5.42 -19.98
CA SER A 39 -1.04 5.78 -19.20
C SER A 39 -1.42 6.42 -17.86
N GLY A 40 -0.64 6.13 -16.85
CA GLY A 40 -0.88 6.56 -15.47
C GLY A 40 -1.70 5.54 -14.68
N ASN A 41 -1.24 5.21 -13.48
CA ASN A 41 -1.93 4.26 -12.60
C ASN A 41 -1.39 4.33 -11.17
N GLU A 42 -2.28 4.38 -10.20
CA GLU A 42 -1.98 4.30 -8.76
C GLU A 42 -2.55 3.02 -8.13
N SER A 43 -3.48 2.33 -8.84
CA SER A 43 -4.03 1.06 -8.39
C SER A 43 -2.94 0.00 -8.30
N SER A 44 -2.83 -0.69 -7.19
CA SER A 44 -1.93 -1.82 -7.01
C SER A 44 -2.60 -3.12 -7.48
N PRO A 45 -1.84 -4.06 -8.08
CA PRO A 45 -2.40 -5.31 -8.57
C PRO A 45 -2.85 -6.20 -7.40
N ALA A 46 -4.05 -6.79 -7.47
CA ALA A 46 -4.52 -7.81 -6.55
C ALA A 46 -4.51 -9.19 -7.22
N LEU A 47 -4.20 -10.23 -6.46
CA LEU A 47 -4.09 -11.59 -6.95
C LEU A 47 -5.23 -12.46 -6.42
N ALA A 48 -5.91 -13.19 -7.31
CA ALA A 48 -6.83 -14.24 -6.88
C ALA A 48 -6.08 -15.54 -6.56
N PRO A 49 -6.69 -16.49 -5.82
CA PRO A 49 -6.09 -17.79 -5.51
C PRO A 49 -5.73 -18.61 -6.75
N ASP A 50 -6.42 -18.43 -7.89
CA ASP A 50 -6.11 -19.07 -9.17
C ASP A 50 -4.95 -18.40 -9.92
N GLY A 51 -4.31 -17.38 -9.32
CA GLY A 51 -3.22 -16.59 -9.88
C GLY A 51 -3.67 -15.52 -10.87
N THR A 52 -4.97 -15.28 -11.07
CA THR A 52 -5.47 -14.17 -11.87
C THR A 52 -5.11 -12.84 -11.19
N ILE A 53 -4.57 -11.90 -11.97
CA ILE A 53 -4.18 -10.58 -11.52
C ILE A 53 -5.24 -9.58 -11.93
N TYR A 54 -5.77 -8.80 -10.98
CA TYR A 54 -6.70 -7.71 -11.22
C TYR A 54 -6.01 -6.36 -11.08
N GLN A 55 -6.20 -5.49 -12.09
CA GLN A 55 -5.51 -4.20 -12.19
C GLN A 55 -6.49 -3.10 -12.60
N GLY A 56 -6.66 -2.08 -11.75
CA GLY A 56 -7.37 -0.84 -12.08
C GLY A 56 -6.51 0.07 -12.95
N THR A 57 -7.12 1.00 -13.72
CA THR A 57 -6.40 1.97 -14.56
C THR A 57 -7.03 3.37 -14.55
N PHE A 58 -6.26 4.39 -14.89
CA PHE A 58 -6.74 5.77 -15.00
C PHE A 58 -7.72 5.96 -16.17
N GLY A 59 -7.66 5.13 -17.20
CA GLY A 59 -8.66 5.11 -18.26
C GLY A 59 -10.00 4.50 -17.84
N GLY A 60 -10.17 4.18 -16.54
CA GLY A 60 -11.43 3.63 -16.02
C GLY A 60 -11.67 2.18 -16.40
N TRP A 61 -10.61 1.38 -16.51
CA TRP A 61 -10.71 -0.06 -16.71
C TRP A 61 -10.32 -0.82 -15.45
N LEU A 62 -11.05 -1.88 -15.15
CA LEU A 62 -10.54 -3.01 -14.38
C LEU A 62 -10.18 -4.11 -15.37
N MET A 63 -8.93 -4.59 -15.30
CA MET A 63 -8.42 -5.69 -16.14
C MET A 63 -8.22 -6.94 -15.29
N ALA A 64 -8.49 -8.10 -15.90
CA ALA A 64 -8.05 -9.39 -15.39
C ALA A 64 -6.99 -9.99 -16.33
N VAL A 65 -5.86 -10.35 -15.76
CA VAL A 65 -4.71 -10.92 -16.47
C VAL A 65 -4.43 -12.31 -15.91
N ALA A 66 -4.25 -13.30 -16.78
CA ALA A 66 -3.88 -14.65 -16.37
C ALA A 66 -2.43 -14.72 -15.89
N PRO A 67 -2.01 -15.75 -15.13
CA PRO A 67 -0.64 -15.92 -14.67
C PRO A 67 0.43 -15.92 -15.76
N ASP A 68 0.05 -16.29 -17.00
CA ASP A 68 0.91 -16.28 -18.19
C ASP A 68 0.96 -14.93 -18.92
N GLY A 69 0.33 -13.89 -18.36
CA GLY A 69 0.31 -12.55 -18.92
C GLY A 69 -0.80 -12.29 -19.96
N LYS A 70 -1.67 -13.26 -20.25
CA LYS A 70 -2.78 -13.04 -21.19
C LYS A 70 -3.93 -12.31 -20.53
N VAL A 71 -4.47 -11.29 -21.21
CA VAL A 71 -5.68 -10.59 -20.74
C VAL A 71 -6.90 -11.52 -20.85
N LYS A 72 -7.52 -11.82 -19.70
CA LYS A 72 -8.76 -12.62 -19.65
C LYS A 72 -9.97 -11.78 -20.05
N TRP A 73 -10.09 -10.59 -19.47
CA TRP A 73 -11.18 -9.66 -19.75
C TRP A 73 -10.84 -8.23 -19.26
N LYS A 74 -11.65 -7.28 -19.68
CA LYS A 74 -11.63 -5.88 -19.22
C LYS A 74 -13.05 -5.43 -18.93
N PHE A 75 -13.25 -4.71 -17.83
CA PHE A 75 -14.51 -4.09 -17.46
C PHE A 75 -14.35 -2.57 -17.44
N LYS A 76 -15.27 -1.83 -18.07
CA LYS A 76 -15.23 -0.37 -18.19
C LYS A 76 -16.12 0.29 -17.14
N THR A 77 -15.56 1.25 -16.41
CA THR A 77 -16.26 2.19 -15.53
C THR A 77 -16.40 3.57 -16.21
N GLY A 78 -17.14 4.46 -15.61
CA GLY A 78 -17.33 5.82 -16.16
C GLY A 78 -16.10 6.72 -16.04
N ARG A 79 -15.18 6.45 -15.08
CA ARG A 79 -13.96 7.24 -14.81
C ARG A 79 -12.87 6.35 -14.25
N GLU A 80 -11.77 6.97 -13.83
CA GLU A 80 -10.56 6.32 -13.29
C GLU A 80 -10.88 5.28 -12.20
N VAL A 81 -10.16 4.17 -12.22
CA VAL A 81 -10.11 3.16 -11.15
C VAL A 81 -8.76 3.32 -10.45
N ARG A 82 -8.70 4.21 -9.45
CA ARG A 82 -7.51 4.41 -8.59
C ARG A 82 -7.49 3.45 -7.40
N SER A 83 -8.67 3.09 -6.91
CA SER A 83 -8.84 2.05 -5.90
C SER A 83 -8.16 0.76 -6.37
N SER A 84 -7.36 0.15 -5.50
CA SER A 84 -6.85 -1.19 -5.77
C SER A 84 -7.94 -2.21 -5.51
N PRO A 85 -8.14 -3.20 -6.39
CA PRO A 85 -9.18 -4.19 -6.19
C PRO A 85 -8.89 -5.06 -4.97
N ALA A 86 -9.97 -5.59 -4.36
CA ALA A 86 -9.90 -6.67 -3.37
C ALA A 86 -10.66 -7.88 -3.87
N VAL A 87 -10.13 -9.07 -3.59
CA VAL A 87 -10.75 -10.35 -3.97
C VAL A 87 -11.27 -11.03 -2.71
N ALA A 88 -12.58 -11.27 -2.67
CA ALA A 88 -13.21 -12.00 -1.58
C ALA A 88 -12.98 -13.52 -1.68
N ASP A 89 -13.28 -14.27 -0.61
CA ASP A 89 -13.12 -15.71 -0.56
C ASP A 89 -14.02 -16.44 -1.59
N ASP A 90 -15.17 -15.86 -1.97
CA ASP A 90 -16.04 -16.36 -3.05
C ASP A 90 -15.58 -15.96 -4.46
N GLY A 91 -14.43 -15.28 -4.57
CA GLY A 91 -13.86 -14.77 -5.81
C GLY A 91 -14.50 -13.47 -6.32
N THR A 92 -15.43 -12.86 -5.58
CA THR A 92 -15.99 -11.54 -5.95
C THR A 92 -14.90 -10.47 -5.90
N ILE A 93 -14.83 -9.64 -6.94
CA ILE A 93 -13.86 -8.55 -7.05
C ILE A 93 -14.58 -7.25 -6.70
N TYR A 94 -14.07 -6.56 -5.67
CA TYR A 94 -14.56 -5.26 -5.21
C TYR A 94 -13.58 -4.15 -5.53
N PHE A 95 -14.08 -2.98 -5.97
CA PHE A 95 -13.24 -1.80 -6.22
C PHE A 95 -14.07 -0.52 -6.30
N GLY A 96 -13.43 0.62 -6.05
CA GLY A 96 -13.99 1.95 -6.21
C GLY A 96 -13.62 2.58 -7.55
N SER A 97 -14.40 3.57 -8.00
CA SER A 97 -14.11 4.40 -9.17
C SER A 97 -14.39 5.87 -8.89
N ARG A 98 -13.72 6.74 -9.63
CA ARG A 98 -13.98 8.20 -9.64
C ARG A 98 -15.27 8.58 -10.37
N ASP A 99 -16.02 7.61 -10.91
CA ASP A 99 -17.38 7.83 -11.41
C ASP A 99 -18.44 7.82 -10.30
N TRP A 100 -18.00 7.90 -9.02
CA TRP A 100 -18.83 7.95 -7.81
C TRP A 100 -19.56 6.64 -7.52
N LYS A 101 -18.99 5.53 -7.96
CA LYS A 101 -19.55 4.21 -7.69
C LYS A 101 -18.52 3.27 -7.09
N PHE A 102 -19.03 2.42 -6.24
CA PHE A 102 -18.37 1.23 -5.78
C PHE A 102 -18.92 0.01 -6.54
N TYR A 103 -18.08 -0.93 -6.91
CA TYR A 103 -18.39 -2.03 -7.81
C TYR A 103 -18.13 -3.39 -7.19
N ALA A 104 -18.95 -4.37 -7.55
CA ALA A 104 -18.70 -5.79 -7.35
C ALA A 104 -18.84 -6.54 -8.67
N LEU A 105 -17.80 -7.31 -9.04
CA LEU A 105 -17.80 -8.17 -10.22
C LEU A 105 -17.64 -9.63 -9.85
N THR A 106 -18.11 -10.52 -10.73
CA THR A 106 -17.77 -11.94 -10.67
C THR A 106 -16.33 -12.17 -11.18
N PRO A 107 -15.68 -13.32 -10.89
CA PRO A 107 -14.38 -13.69 -11.46
C PRO A 107 -14.33 -13.66 -13.00
N ALA A 108 -15.48 -13.84 -13.64
CA ALA A 108 -15.64 -13.76 -15.10
C ALA A 108 -15.81 -12.33 -15.63
N GLY A 109 -15.68 -11.29 -14.79
CA GLY A 109 -15.79 -9.88 -15.16
C GLY A 109 -17.23 -9.40 -15.38
N LYS A 110 -18.24 -10.16 -14.95
CA LYS A 110 -19.65 -9.74 -15.04
C LYS A 110 -20.02 -8.89 -13.81
N LEU A 111 -20.75 -7.81 -14.02
CA LEU A 111 -21.26 -6.96 -12.94
C LEU A 111 -22.22 -7.75 -12.04
N LYS A 112 -21.94 -7.78 -10.72
CA LYS A 112 -22.87 -8.27 -9.70
C LYS A 112 -23.80 -7.13 -9.27
N TRP A 113 -23.21 -6.01 -8.86
CA TRP A 113 -23.93 -4.82 -8.42
C TRP A 113 -23.02 -3.59 -8.40
N THR A 114 -23.63 -2.40 -8.29
CA THR A 114 -22.94 -1.15 -7.99
C THR A 114 -23.62 -0.45 -6.82
N PHE A 115 -22.84 0.32 -6.06
CA PHE A 115 -23.36 1.18 -4.99
C PHE A 115 -22.94 2.63 -5.27
N PRO A 116 -23.90 3.60 -5.34
CA PRO A 116 -23.59 5.00 -5.56
C PRO A 116 -23.06 5.67 -4.29
N THR A 117 -22.07 6.55 -4.45
CA THR A 117 -21.55 7.46 -3.42
C THR A 117 -21.78 8.90 -3.83
N GLY A 118 -21.49 9.85 -2.94
CA GLY A 118 -21.60 11.28 -3.24
C GLY A 118 -20.39 11.90 -3.94
N ALA A 119 -19.25 11.15 -4.04
CA ALA A 119 -18.00 11.58 -4.67
C ALA A 119 -17.12 10.39 -5.04
N TRP A 120 -15.86 10.64 -5.39
CA TRP A 120 -14.86 9.61 -5.77
C TRP A 120 -14.66 8.54 -4.71
N VAL A 121 -14.38 7.32 -5.16
CA VAL A 121 -13.99 6.19 -4.31
C VAL A 121 -12.58 5.77 -4.68
N ASP A 122 -11.59 6.43 -4.07
CA ASP A 122 -10.16 6.11 -4.22
C ASP A 122 -9.68 5.13 -3.14
N SER A 123 -10.35 5.09 -1.99
CA SER A 123 -10.11 4.10 -0.94
C SER A 123 -10.25 2.67 -1.48
N SER A 124 -9.27 1.82 -1.22
CA SER A 124 -9.35 0.41 -1.59
C SER A 124 -10.17 -0.37 -0.55
N PRO A 125 -11.03 -1.32 -0.97
CA PRO A 125 -11.94 -1.98 -0.06
C PRO A 125 -11.25 -2.95 0.91
N ALA A 126 -11.84 -3.16 2.10
CA ALA A 126 -11.54 -4.31 2.94
C ALA A 126 -12.73 -5.27 2.96
N VAL A 127 -12.46 -6.57 2.98
CA VAL A 127 -13.48 -7.63 2.98
C VAL A 127 -13.35 -8.43 4.27
N ALA A 128 -14.36 -8.33 5.14
CA ALA A 128 -14.41 -9.12 6.37
C ALA A 128 -14.75 -10.60 6.09
N PRO A 129 -14.49 -11.52 7.05
CA PRO A 129 -14.81 -12.93 6.89
C PRO A 129 -16.30 -13.25 6.64
N ASP A 130 -17.22 -12.38 7.11
CA ASP A 130 -18.66 -12.48 6.85
C ASP A 130 -19.05 -11.93 5.45
N GLY A 131 -18.08 -11.52 4.64
CA GLY A 131 -18.27 -10.91 3.33
C GLY A 131 -18.67 -9.44 3.38
N THR A 132 -18.75 -8.80 4.56
CA THR A 132 -18.97 -7.36 4.67
C THR A 132 -17.82 -6.60 4.02
N VAL A 133 -18.14 -5.61 3.18
CA VAL A 133 -17.17 -4.81 2.46
C VAL A 133 -17.15 -3.39 3.02
N TYR A 134 -15.95 -2.93 3.38
CA TYR A 134 -15.72 -1.60 3.93
C TYR A 134 -14.91 -0.74 2.98
N PHE A 135 -15.25 0.54 2.85
CA PHE A 135 -14.47 1.50 2.05
C PHE A 135 -14.78 2.96 2.46
N GLY A 136 -13.85 3.85 2.14
CA GLY A 136 -14.00 5.28 2.28
C GLY A 136 -14.35 5.97 0.97
N SER A 137 -14.87 7.19 1.03
CA SER A 137 -15.16 8.03 -0.15
C SER A 137 -14.77 9.49 0.10
N TRP A 138 -14.55 10.20 -0.99
CA TRP A 138 -14.35 11.65 -1.01
C TRP A 138 -15.62 12.43 -0.60
N ASP A 139 -16.76 11.77 -0.50
CA ASP A 139 -18.00 12.36 0.04
C ASP A 139 -18.00 12.49 1.57
N LYS A 140 -16.82 12.29 2.18
CA LYS A 140 -16.58 12.35 3.64
C LYS A 140 -17.33 11.28 4.41
N LYS A 141 -17.56 10.12 3.80
CA LYS A 141 -18.21 8.99 4.47
C LYS A 141 -17.38 7.73 4.36
N PHE A 142 -17.49 6.94 5.41
CA PHE A 142 -17.06 5.57 5.49
C PHE A 142 -18.28 4.65 5.39
N TYR A 143 -18.19 3.59 4.61
CA TYR A 143 -19.29 2.70 4.28
C TYR A 143 -19.01 1.26 4.66
N ALA A 144 -20.05 0.56 5.10
CA ALA A 144 -20.08 -0.91 5.24
C ALA A 144 -21.25 -1.45 4.43
N LEU A 145 -20.97 -2.33 3.47
CA LEU A 145 -21.97 -2.97 2.63
C LEU A 145 -22.00 -4.48 2.91
N ALA A 146 -23.19 -5.06 2.80
CA ALA A 146 -23.35 -6.51 2.75
C ALA A 146 -22.84 -7.06 1.40
N PRO A 147 -22.57 -8.39 1.28
CA PRO A 147 -22.09 -9.02 0.04
C PRO A 147 -23.02 -8.83 -1.16
N ASP A 148 -24.33 -8.59 -0.92
CA ASP A 148 -25.34 -8.31 -1.93
C ASP A 148 -25.41 -6.82 -2.35
N GLY A 149 -24.52 -5.97 -1.81
CA GLY A 149 -24.42 -4.54 -2.09
C GLY A 149 -25.35 -3.66 -1.26
N LYS A 150 -26.13 -4.20 -0.35
CA LYS A 150 -26.97 -3.41 0.54
C LYS A 150 -26.16 -2.70 1.62
N LEU A 151 -26.53 -1.46 1.91
CA LEU A 151 -25.90 -0.69 2.99
C LEU A 151 -26.22 -1.32 4.35
N LYS A 152 -25.17 -1.73 5.09
CA LYS A 152 -25.28 -2.12 6.49
C LYS A 152 -25.29 -0.88 7.38
N TRP A 153 -24.27 -0.05 7.23
CA TRP A 153 -24.15 1.22 7.93
C TRP A 153 -23.16 2.17 7.21
N LYS A 154 -23.19 3.42 7.59
CA LYS A 154 -22.23 4.44 7.14
C LYS A 154 -21.94 5.42 8.27
N PHE A 155 -20.76 6.02 8.26
CA PHE A 155 -20.35 7.05 9.19
C PHE A 155 -19.84 8.28 8.44
N ALA A 156 -20.23 9.48 8.90
CA ALA A 156 -19.76 10.74 8.33
C ALA A 156 -18.57 11.28 9.13
N THR A 157 -17.49 11.56 8.43
CA THR A 157 -16.31 12.28 8.93
C THR A 157 -16.42 13.77 8.56
N SER A 158 -15.58 14.62 9.14
CA SER A 158 -15.59 16.04 8.77
C SER A 158 -14.78 16.37 7.52
N ASN A 159 -13.96 15.41 7.01
CA ASN A 159 -13.21 15.55 5.76
C ASN A 159 -13.14 14.19 5.02
N LEU A 160 -12.42 14.13 3.89
CA LEU A 160 -12.34 12.98 2.99
C LEU A 160 -11.88 11.70 3.72
N VAL A 161 -12.36 10.53 3.26
CA VAL A 161 -11.85 9.23 3.68
C VAL A 161 -11.16 8.56 2.49
N VAL A 162 -9.84 8.81 2.38
CA VAL A 162 -8.98 8.28 1.31
C VAL A 162 -8.25 7.01 1.78
N SER A 163 -7.88 6.97 3.05
CA SER A 163 -7.28 5.80 3.70
C SER A 163 -8.11 4.54 3.45
N SER A 164 -7.45 3.45 3.13
CA SER A 164 -8.11 2.16 2.98
C SER A 164 -8.28 1.47 4.35
N PRO A 165 -9.43 0.84 4.62
CA PRO A 165 -9.69 0.24 5.92
C PRO A 165 -8.86 -1.02 6.20
N ALA A 166 -8.70 -1.33 7.48
CA ALA A 166 -8.13 -2.57 7.99
C ALA A 166 -9.10 -3.27 8.94
N VAL A 167 -9.24 -4.59 8.82
CA VAL A 167 -10.14 -5.42 9.63
C VAL A 167 -9.33 -6.33 10.55
N ALA A 168 -9.53 -6.21 11.87
CA ALA A 168 -8.90 -7.07 12.87
C ALA A 168 -9.60 -8.44 12.97
N LEU A 169 -8.95 -9.37 13.70
CA LEU A 169 -9.50 -10.72 13.92
C LEU A 169 -10.83 -10.73 14.70
N ASP A 170 -11.05 -9.73 15.57
CA ASP A 170 -12.32 -9.54 16.30
C ASP A 170 -13.41 -8.84 15.46
N GLY A 171 -13.11 -8.53 14.19
CA GLY A 171 -13.98 -7.81 13.26
C GLY A 171 -13.95 -6.29 13.45
N THR A 172 -13.15 -5.74 14.36
CA THR A 172 -12.98 -4.28 14.49
C THR A 172 -12.40 -3.71 13.20
N VAL A 173 -12.98 -2.61 12.72
CA VAL A 173 -12.57 -1.95 11.48
C VAL A 173 -11.88 -0.63 11.81
N TYR A 174 -10.69 -0.43 11.26
CA TYR A 174 -9.89 0.77 11.43
C TYR A 174 -9.75 1.53 10.11
N PHE A 175 -9.78 2.85 10.15
CA PHE A 175 -9.47 3.71 9.00
C PHE A 175 -9.00 5.09 9.43
N GLY A 176 -8.28 5.78 8.54
CA GLY A 176 -7.86 7.17 8.70
C GLY A 176 -8.74 8.11 7.86
N SER A 177 -8.77 9.39 8.22
CA SER A 177 -9.44 10.45 7.48
C SER A 177 -8.59 11.71 7.38
N HIS A 178 -8.81 12.49 6.34
CA HIS A 178 -8.25 13.84 6.20
C HIS A 178 -8.78 14.80 7.27
N ASP A 179 -9.75 14.40 8.10
CA ASP A 179 -10.16 15.17 9.28
C ASP A 179 -9.18 15.03 10.46
N LYS A 180 -7.99 14.45 10.20
CA LYS A 180 -6.89 14.25 11.16
C LYS A 180 -7.20 13.24 12.25
N ASN A 181 -8.09 12.29 11.99
CA ASN A 181 -8.42 11.27 12.97
C ASN A 181 -8.30 9.86 12.40
N SER A 182 -7.81 8.96 13.24
CA SER A 182 -7.97 7.52 13.09
C SER A 182 -9.19 7.06 13.86
N TYR A 183 -9.93 6.13 13.30
CA TYR A 183 -11.20 5.63 13.81
C TYR A 183 -11.18 4.12 13.96
N ALA A 184 -11.87 3.63 14.99
CA ALA A 184 -12.20 2.21 15.17
C ALA A 184 -13.69 2.01 15.34
N PHE A 185 -14.24 1.06 14.61
CA PHE A 185 -15.67 0.69 14.68
C PHE A 185 -15.84 -0.80 14.90
N THR A 186 -16.91 -1.16 15.61
CA THR A 186 -17.39 -2.54 15.66
C THR A 186 -18.01 -2.94 14.32
N PRO A 187 -18.15 -4.26 14.00
CA PRO A 187 -18.77 -4.71 12.76
C PRO A 187 -20.21 -4.21 12.53
N ASP A 188 -20.93 -3.90 13.62
CA ASP A 188 -22.29 -3.36 13.61
C ASP A 188 -22.33 -1.81 13.52
N GLY A 189 -21.16 -1.15 13.34
CA GLY A 189 -21.07 0.28 13.08
C GLY A 189 -21.07 1.18 14.30
N LYS A 190 -20.80 0.67 15.49
CA LYS A 190 -20.63 1.49 16.69
C LYS A 190 -19.18 1.97 16.79
N LEU A 191 -18.98 3.26 17.04
CA LEU A 191 -17.67 3.85 17.28
C LEU A 191 -17.08 3.27 18.57
N LYS A 192 -15.91 2.60 18.47
CA LYS A 192 -15.13 2.16 19.63
C LYS A 192 -14.27 3.30 20.17
N TRP A 193 -13.54 3.96 19.28
CA TRP A 193 -12.71 5.10 19.63
C TRP A 193 -12.35 5.95 18.40
N LYS A 194 -11.88 7.15 18.68
CA LYS A 194 -11.36 8.13 17.75
C LYS A 194 -10.05 8.68 18.33
N PHE A 195 -8.98 8.68 17.54
CA PHE A 195 -7.67 9.19 17.92
C PHE A 195 -7.26 10.33 17.00
N ALA A 196 -6.90 11.49 17.59
CA ALA A 196 -6.51 12.69 16.84
C ALA A 196 -5.01 12.72 16.57
N THR A 197 -4.62 13.08 15.34
CA THR A 197 -3.25 13.34 14.88
C THR A 197 -3.03 14.82 14.59
N GLY A 198 -1.79 15.24 14.36
CA GLY A 198 -1.46 16.62 14.03
C GLY A 198 -1.89 17.04 12.63
N ALA A 199 -2.00 16.11 11.69
CA ALA A 199 -2.39 16.36 10.30
C ALA A 199 -3.18 15.20 9.70
N GLU A 200 -3.45 15.23 8.41
CA GLU A 200 -4.28 14.29 7.66
C GLU A 200 -3.72 12.87 7.69
N LEU A 201 -4.61 11.87 7.55
CA LEU A 201 -4.28 10.45 7.44
C LEU A 201 -4.61 9.95 6.03
N GLU A 202 -3.56 9.73 5.24
CA GLU A 202 -3.63 9.11 3.89
C GLU A 202 -3.25 7.63 3.96
N SER A 203 -2.32 7.30 4.84
CA SER A 203 -1.86 5.94 5.06
C SER A 203 -3.00 5.03 5.51
N SER A 204 -2.98 3.80 5.03
CA SER A 204 -3.88 2.74 5.50
C SER A 204 -3.30 2.10 6.76
N PRO A 205 -4.12 1.75 7.75
CA PRO A 205 -3.65 1.07 8.95
C PRO A 205 -3.09 -0.32 8.65
N ALA A 206 -2.06 -0.72 9.41
CA ALA A 206 -1.58 -2.10 9.52
C ALA A 206 -1.84 -2.61 10.93
N ILE A 207 -2.12 -3.90 11.08
CA ILE A 207 -2.49 -4.48 12.36
C ILE A 207 -1.48 -5.57 12.73
N GLY A 208 -0.84 -5.42 13.88
CA GLY A 208 0.07 -6.41 14.46
C GLY A 208 -0.65 -7.67 14.93
N ALA A 209 0.07 -8.77 15.12
CA ALA A 209 -0.47 -10.03 15.64
C ALA A 209 -1.08 -9.90 17.05
N ASP A 210 -0.64 -8.90 17.81
CA ASP A 210 -1.18 -8.55 19.14
C ASP A 210 -2.35 -7.57 19.08
N GLY A 211 -2.82 -7.22 17.88
CA GLY A 211 -3.88 -6.24 17.64
C GLY A 211 -3.42 -4.78 17.68
N THR A 212 -2.13 -4.50 17.87
CA THR A 212 -1.60 -3.12 17.77
C THR A 212 -1.86 -2.54 16.39
N VAL A 213 -2.40 -1.33 16.33
CA VAL A 213 -2.75 -0.62 15.10
C VAL A 213 -1.66 0.38 14.77
N TYR A 214 -1.03 0.23 13.61
CA TYR A 214 0.02 1.10 13.12
C TYR A 214 -0.47 1.92 11.93
N PHE A 215 -0.17 3.20 11.92
CA PHE A 215 -0.44 4.10 10.79
C PHE A 215 0.51 5.28 10.78
N SER A 216 0.65 5.92 9.65
CA SER A 216 1.41 7.17 9.51
C SER A 216 0.47 8.34 9.25
N SER A 217 0.93 9.55 9.60
CA SER A 217 0.22 10.80 9.36
C SER A 217 1.11 11.77 8.59
N THR A 218 0.49 12.67 7.84
CA THR A 218 1.19 13.76 7.14
C THR A 218 1.83 14.77 8.10
N ASP A 219 1.62 14.63 9.42
CA ASP A 219 2.36 15.34 10.45
C ASP A 219 3.80 14.84 10.64
N GLY A 220 4.19 13.81 9.89
CA GLY A 220 5.51 13.20 9.92
C GLY A 220 5.72 12.16 11.01
N ASN A 221 4.67 11.77 11.74
CA ASN A 221 4.76 10.72 12.75
C ASN A 221 4.21 9.39 12.22
N VAL A 222 4.81 8.33 12.72
CA VAL A 222 4.22 6.98 12.75
C VAL A 222 3.67 6.74 14.15
N TYR A 223 2.47 6.22 14.23
CA TYR A 223 1.74 5.94 15.47
C TYR A 223 1.54 4.46 15.65
N ALA A 224 1.60 4.01 16.89
CA ALA A 224 1.12 2.69 17.32
C ALA A 224 0.09 2.87 18.44
N LEU A 225 -1.10 2.32 18.23
CA LEU A 225 -2.18 2.33 19.21
C LEU A 225 -2.50 0.91 19.66
N ARG A 226 -2.88 0.76 20.93
CA ARG A 226 -3.51 -0.47 21.40
C ARG A 226 -4.90 -0.64 20.79
N PRO A 227 -5.49 -1.85 20.83
CA PRO A 227 -6.85 -2.10 20.33
C PRO A 227 -7.94 -1.23 20.99
N ASP A 228 -7.68 -0.72 22.18
CA ASP A 228 -8.58 0.19 22.92
C ASP A 228 -8.43 1.67 22.52
N GLY A 229 -7.50 1.99 21.59
CA GLY A 229 -7.24 3.34 21.09
C GLY A 229 -6.23 4.14 21.91
N THR A 230 -5.66 3.57 22.97
CA THR A 230 -4.59 4.25 23.73
C THR A 230 -3.26 4.21 22.99
N GLU A 231 -2.55 5.34 22.97
CA GLU A 231 -1.24 5.44 22.33
C GLU A 231 -0.23 4.52 23.05
N LEU A 232 0.43 3.67 22.28
CA LEU A 232 1.54 2.88 22.76
C LEU A 232 2.85 3.63 22.58
N TRP A 233 3.05 4.18 21.39
CA TRP A 233 4.17 5.06 21.05
C TRP A 233 3.89 5.84 19.77
N ARG A 234 4.64 6.92 19.57
CA ARG A 234 4.79 7.60 18.28
C ARG A 234 6.26 7.86 17.98
N LEU A 235 6.60 7.92 16.70
CA LEU A 235 7.95 8.20 16.22
C LEU A 235 7.89 9.26 15.14
N LEU A 236 8.58 10.40 15.36
CA LEU A 236 8.76 11.42 14.33
C LEU A 236 9.78 10.91 13.30
N THR A 237 9.34 10.77 12.05
CA THR A 237 10.16 10.23 10.96
C THR A 237 10.98 11.31 10.25
N GLY A 238 10.66 12.58 10.46
CA GLY A 238 11.34 13.71 9.82
C GLY A 238 10.95 13.95 8.36
N GLY A 239 9.90 13.30 7.86
CA GLY A 239 9.39 13.48 6.50
C GLY A 239 7.91 13.15 6.39
N TYR A 240 7.29 13.59 5.30
CA TYR A 240 5.93 13.20 4.93
C TYR A 240 5.83 11.66 4.81
N THR A 241 4.74 11.10 5.31
CA THR A 241 4.50 9.66 5.31
C THR A 241 3.09 9.35 4.81
N GLY A 242 2.94 9.21 3.50
CA GLY A 242 1.72 8.67 2.84
C GLY A 242 1.73 7.15 2.71
N SER A 243 2.92 6.55 2.80
CA SER A 243 3.12 5.10 2.71
C SER A 243 2.46 4.37 3.87
N SER A 244 1.79 3.26 3.58
CA SER A 244 1.22 2.37 4.60
C SER A 244 2.26 1.37 5.09
N PRO A 245 2.28 1.02 6.38
CA PRO A 245 3.27 0.10 6.93
C PRO A 245 3.10 -1.34 6.43
N ALA A 246 4.23 -2.06 6.25
CA ALA A 246 4.29 -3.51 6.19
C ALA A 246 5.03 -4.05 7.40
N LEU A 247 4.64 -5.22 7.91
CA LEU A 247 5.20 -5.83 9.11
C LEU A 247 5.91 -7.14 8.76
N ASP A 248 7.07 -7.40 9.39
CA ASP A 248 7.68 -8.73 9.37
C ASP A 248 7.15 -9.64 10.51
N GLU A 249 7.64 -10.86 10.59
CA GLU A 249 7.23 -11.85 11.60
C GLU A 249 7.55 -11.44 13.03
N ASP A 250 8.59 -10.62 13.24
CA ASP A 250 8.96 -10.05 14.54
C ASP A 250 8.12 -8.81 14.90
N GLY A 251 7.26 -8.35 13.98
CA GLY A 251 6.48 -7.12 14.11
C GLY A 251 7.30 -5.86 13.86
N ASN A 252 8.49 -5.96 13.24
CA ASN A 252 9.19 -4.78 12.76
C ASN A 252 8.48 -4.22 11.53
N MET A 253 8.47 -2.91 11.45
CA MET A 253 7.75 -2.15 10.44
C MET A 253 8.70 -1.63 9.38
N TYR A 254 8.21 -1.58 8.15
CA TYR A 254 8.87 -0.98 6.99
C TYR A 254 7.91 -0.01 6.31
N LEU A 255 8.39 1.18 5.98
CA LEU A 255 7.61 2.19 5.25
C LEU A 255 8.51 3.26 4.63
N ALA A 256 7.95 4.04 3.72
CA ALA A 256 8.60 5.24 3.21
C ALA A 256 8.28 6.46 4.08
N ALA A 257 9.26 7.33 4.27
CA ALA A 257 9.13 8.57 5.03
C ALA A 257 9.91 9.69 4.32
N GLY A 258 9.21 10.50 3.53
CA GLY A 258 9.84 11.46 2.61
C GLY A 258 10.78 10.75 1.64
N ALA A 259 11.98 11.29 1.43
CA ALA A 259 13.02 10.67 0.60
C ALA A 259 13.84 9.63 1.38
N SER A 260 13.20 8.83 2.21
CA SER A 260 13.86 7.75 2.97
C SER A 260 12.98 6.51 3.03
N PHE A 261 13.62 5.35 3.04
CA PHE A 261 12.99 4.10 3.42
C PHE A 261 13.48 3.75 4.83
N ILE A 262 12.56 3.41 5.74
CA ILE A 262 12.88 3.21 7.15
C ILE A 262 12.34 1.89 7.68
N SER A 263 13.02 1.35 8.68
CA SER A 263 12.51 0.27 9.52
C SER A 263 12.41 0.74 10.97
N ILE A 264 11.29 0.40 11.60
CA ILE A 264 10.98 0.71 12.99
C ILE A 264 10.72 -0.62 13.70
N SER A 265 11.31 -0.83 14.88
CA SER A 265 11.01 -2.01 15.69
C SER A 265 9.58 -1.95 16.25
N ARG A 266 9.02 -3.10 16.63
CA ARG A 266 7.74 -3.19 17.33
C ARG A 266 7.64 -2.27 18.56
N ALA A 267 8.79 -1.98 19.20
CA ALA A 267 8.87 -1.09 20.36
C ALA A 267 8.97 0.41 19.99
N GLY A 268 8.79 0.79 18.72
CA GLY A 268 8.83 2.18 18.26
C GLY A 268 10.22 2.77 18.09
N LYS A 269 11.28 1.96 18.05
CA LYS A 269 12.66 2.44 17.85
C LYS A 269 13.05 2.34 16.38
N LEU A 270 13.63 3.40 15.83
CA LEU A 270 14.23 3.37 14.49
C LEU A 270 15.34 2.30 14.47
N ARG A 271 15.21 1.33 13.56
CA ARG A 271 16.22 0.28 13.33
C ARG A 271 17.28 0.75 12.34
N TRP A 272 16.82 1.30 11.22
CA TRP A 272 17.67 1.88 10.19
C TRP A 272 16.88 2.85 9.31
N ARG A 273 17.63 3.68 8.59
CA ARG A 273 17.13 4.64 7.59
C ARG A 273 18.04 4.58 6.37
N SER A 274 17.48 4.39 5.20
CA SER A 274 18.19 4.47 3.92
C SER A 274 17.62 5.61 3.09
N GLY A 275 18.51 6.51 2.64
CA GLY A 275 18.14 7.62 1.76
C GLY A 275 17.71 7.09 0.39
N LEU A 276 16.73 7.76 -0.19
CA LEU A 276 16.22 7.51 -1.54
C LEU A 276 16.42 8.75 -2.41
N PRO A 277 16.56 8.59 -3.73
CA PRO A 277 16.70 9.74 -4.65
C PRO A 277 15.50 10.69 -4.61
N ALA A 278 14.33 10.19 -4.19
CA ALA A 278 13.09 10.97 -4.13
C ALA A 278 12.09 10.37 -3.13
N PRO A 279 11.07 11.14 -2.73
CA PRO A 279 9.98 10.66 -1.89
C PRO A 279 9.23 9.48 -2.52
N LEU A 280 8.78 8.56 -1.68
CA LEU A 280 7.93 7.43 -2.04
C LEU A 280 6.57 7.55 -1.38
N ASP A 281 5.51 7.28 -2.15
CA ASP A 281 4.14 7.19 -1.68
C ASP A 281 3.61 5.76 -1.72
N THR A 282 4.40 4.82 -2.27
CA THR A 282 4.03 3.41 -2.35
C THR A 282 4.31 2.70 -1.03
N SER A 283 3.54 1.65 -0.77
CA SER A 283 3.69 0.82 0.42
C SER A 283 4.55 -0.41 0.12
N PRO A 284 5.40 -0.85 1.04
CA PRO A 284 6.30 -1.97 0.82
C PRO A 284 5.62 -3.34 0.94
N ALA A 285 6.37 -4.38 0.51
CA ALA A 285 6.04 -5.78 0.73
C ALA A 285 7.26 -6.52 1.31
N ALA A 286 7.09 -7.14 2.48
CA ALA A 286 8.13 -7.90 3.16
C ALA A 286 8.08 -9.38 2.74
N ALA A 287 9.20 -9.92 2.26
CA ALA A 287 9.31 -11.30 1.79
C ALA A 287 10.08 -12.19 2.77
N ALA A 288 9.78 -13.48 2.79
CA ALA A 288 10.35 -14.46 3.71
C ALA A 288 11.88 -14.70 3.51
N ASN A 289 12.44 -14.21 2.41
CA ASN A 289 13.88 -14.23 2.16
C ASN A 289 14.65 -13.07 2.82
N GLY A 290 14.01 -12.28 3.68
CA GLY A 290 14.58 -11.09 4.30
C GLY A 290 14.76 -9.90 3.36
N GLN A 291 14.01 -9.87 2.24
CA GLN A 291 13.93 -8.72 1.35
C GLN A 291 12.65 -7.94 1.58
N VAL A 292 12.71 -6.62 1.39
CA VAL A 292 11.56 -5.72 1.44
C VAL A 292 11.49 -5.00 0.10
N TYR A 293 10.45 -5.29 -0.67
CA TYR A 293 10.22 -4.71 -2.00
C TYR A 293 9.50 -3.39 -1.89
N PHE A 294 9.85 -2.45 -2.76
CA PHE A 294 9.22 -1.14 -2.84
C PHE A 294 9.21 -0.63 -4.28
N SER A 295 8.23 0.17 -4.61
CA SER A 295 8.11 0.86 -5.91
C SER A 295 8.50 2.32 -5.77
N SER A 296 9.14 2.88 -6.79
CA SER A 296 9.56 4.28 -6.83
C SER A 296 8.96 5.02 -8.03
N PRO A 297 8.39 6.21 -7.85
CA PRO A 297 7.94 7.05 -8.95
C PRO A 297 9.09 7.53 -9.84
N TRP A 298 10.34 7.21 -9.50
CA TRP A 298 11.55 7.55 -10.24
C TRP A 298 12.09 6.36 -11.03
N LEU A 299 11.21 5.62 -11.70
CA LEU A 299 11.51 4.65 -12.75
C LEU A 299 11.96 3.26 -12.27
N TYR A 300 11.85 2.88 -11.00
CA TYR A 300 12.31 1.56 -10.57
C TYR A 300 11.44 0.89 -9.49
N LEU A 301 11.44 -0.41 -9.52
CA LEU A 301 11.09 -1.30 -8.42
C LEU A 301 12.40 -1.76 -7.76
N GLY A 302 12.47 -1.76 -6.45
CA GLY A 302 13.70 -2.12 -5.74
C GLY A 302 13.48 -3.01 -4.53
N ALA A 303 14.59 -3.44 -3.95
CA ALA A 303 14.60 -4.21 -2.71
C ALA A 303 15.67 -3.71 -1.73
N PHE A 304 15.28 -3.68 -0.46
CA PHE A 304 16.18 -3.59 0.68
C PHE A 304 16.23 -4.92 1.41
N GLY A 305 17.38 -5.23 2.04
CA GLY A 305 17.46 -6.24 3.09
C GLY A 305 16.79 -5.74 4.39
N THR A 306 16.38 -6.65 5.26
CA THR A 306 15.84 -6.32 6.60
C THR A 306 16.84 -5.58 7.49
N ASN A 307 18.13 -5.56 7.12
CA ASN A 307 19.22 -4.80 7.74
C ASN A 307 19.39 -3.37 7.15
N GLY A 308 18.59 -2.99 6.15
CA GLY A 308 18.66 -1.69 5.48
C GLY A 308 19.65 -1.60 4.32
N ALA A 309 20.31 -2.70 3.95
CA ALA A 309 21.17 -2.73 2.77
C ALA A 309 20.33 -2.65 1.49
N TYR A 310 20.70 -1.74 0.57
CA TYR A 310 20.11 -1.71 -0.76
C TYR A 310 20.62 -2.90 -1.57
N LEU A 311 19.72 -3.70 -2.12
CA LEU A 311 20.07 -4.97 -2.76
C LEU A 311 20.07 -4.88 -4.28
N TRP A 312 18.97 -4.39 -4.85
CA TRP A 312 18.82 -4.32 -6.30
C TRP A 312 17.68 -3.37 -6.72
N GLU A 313 17.66 -3.03 -8.00
CA GLU A 313 16.57 -2.31 -8.65
C GLU A 313 16.27 -2.88 -10.05
N PHE A 314 15.03 -2.74 -10.48
CA PHE A 314 14.55 -3.01 -11.83
C PHE A 314 13.97 -1.75 -12.43
N ARG A 315 14.50 -1.30 -13.57
CA ARG A 315 14.07 -0.09 -14.28
C ARG A 315 13.22 -0.45 -15.48
N ALA A 316 12.03 0.17 -15.60
CA ALA A 316 11.09 -0.12 -16.68
C ALA A 316 10.90 1.05 -17.67
N GLY A 317 11.44 2.23 -17.41
CA GLY A 317 11.33 3.41 -18.27
C GLY A 317 10.16 4.34 -17.94
N TYR A 318 9.24 3.94 -17.04
CA TYR A 318 8.17 4.77 -16.49
C TYR A 318 8.09 4.59 -14.97
N ASN A 319 7.31 5.47 -14.33
CA ASN A 319 7.22 5.54 -12.87
C ASN A 319 6.43 4.35 -12.29
N PHE A 320 7.03 3.61 -11.36
CA PHE A 320 6.30 2.65 -10.54
C PHE A 320 5.53 3.38 -9.44
N SER A 321 4.23 3.57 -9.63
CA SER A 321 3.33 4.29 -8.70
C SER A 321 2.33 3.38 -7.98
N SER A 322 2.47 2.06 -8.15
CA SER A 322 1.69 1.05 -7.42
C SER A 322 2.54 0.35 -6.38
N SER A 323 1.94 -0.06 -5.27
CA SER A 323 2.60 -0.94 -4.31
C SER A 323 2.83 -2.33 -4.92
N PRO A 324 4.00 -2.97 -4.70
CA PRO A 324 4.26 -4.30 -5.21
C PRO A 324 3.40 -5.34 -4.51
N ASN A 325 2.97 -6.35 -5.25
CA ASN A 325 2.32 -7.55 -4.74
C ASN A 325 3.18 -8.78 -5.03
N VAL A 326 3.17 -9.77 -4.15
CA VAL A 326 4.02 -10.96 -4.24
C VAL A 326 3.16 -12.21 -4.11
N ASN A 327 3.28 -13.14 -5.06
CA ASN A 327 2.55 -14.40 -5.00
C ASN A 327 3.29 -15.45 -4.13
N PRO A 328 2.65 -16.61 -3.85
CA PRO A 328 3.29 -17.69 -3.09
C PRO A 328 4.57 -18.26 -3.71
N GLN A 329 4.82 -18.05 -5.00
CA GLN A 329 6.03 -18.47 -5.71
C GLN A 329 7.14 -17.41 -5.69
N GLY A 330 6.91 -16.27 -5.03
CA GLY A 330 7.86 -15.15 -4.96
C GLY A 330 7.93 -14.31 -6.23
N ILE A 331 6.93 -14.41 -7.12
CA ILE A 331 6.82 -13.52 -8.28
C ILE A 331 6.24 -12.19 -7.82
N ILE A 332 6.90 -11.11 -8.21
CA ILE A 332 6.52 -9.74 -7.87
C ILE A 332 5.69 -9.16 -9.02
N TYR A 333 4.52 -8.63 -8.67
CA TYR A 333 3.66 -7.91 -9.61
C TYR A 333 3.66 -6.43 -9.26
N ALA A 334 3.93 -5.58 -10.25
CA ALA A 334 3.90 -4.12 -10.12
C ALA A 334 3.60 -3.49 -11.47
N ASN A 335 3.16 -2.24 -11.49
CA ASN A 335 2.95 -1.51 -12.74
C ASN A 335 3.73 -0.20 -12.75
N ASP A 336 4.17 0.21 -13.95
CA ASP A 336 4.86 1.47 -14.22
C ASP A 336 3.92 2.54 -14.81
N GLY A 337 2.61 2.36 -14.67
CA GLY A 337 1.60 3.23 -15.27
C GLY A 337 1.30 2.94 -16.75
N ARG A 338 2.15 2.20 -17.47
CA ARG A 338 1.90 1.76 -18.86
C ARG A 338 1.83 0.25 -19.01
N TYR A 339 2.58 -0.48 -18.18
CA TYR A 339 2.67 -1.92 -18.22
C TYR A 339 2.48 -2.49 -16.81
N LEU A 340 1.75 -3.59 -16.73
CA LEU A 340 1.80 -4.50 -15.60
C LEU A 340 2.90 -5.52 -15.86
N PHE A 341 3.77 -5.73 -14.89
CA PHE A 341 4.90 -6.65 -14.94
C PHE A 341 4.70 -7.83 -14.01
N ALA A 342 5.24 -8.98 -14.40
CA ALA A 342 5.55 -10.11 -13.53
C ALA A 342 7.07 -10.29 -13.51
N LEU A 343 7.67 -10.13 -12.34
CA LEU A 343 9.11 -10.12 -12.14
C LEU A 343 9.51 -11.26 -11.20
N GLN A 344 10.48 -12.07 -11.63
CA GLN A 344 11.04 -13.16 -10.86
C GLN A 344 12.41 -12.76 -10.32
N PRO A 345 12.62 -12.63 -8.99
CA PRO A 345 13.96 -12.51 -8.45
C PRO A 345 14.83 -13.71 -8.84
N LEU A 346 16.06 -13.45 -9.30
CA LEU A 346 16.98 -14.51 -9.78
C LEU A 346 17.64 -15.29 -8.65
N THR A 347 17.74 -14.67 -7.46
CA THR A 347 18.25 -15.31 -6.26
C THR A 347 17.22 -15.21 -5.15
N ASN A 348 16.99 -16.33 -4.45
CA ASN A 348 16.13 -16.38 -3.26
C ASN A 348 14.71 -15.81 -3.49
N ALA A 349 14.05 -16.14 -4.59
CA ALA A 349 12.63 -15.85 -4.75
C ALA A 349 11.87 -16.50 -3.58
N ALA A 350 11.05 -15.69 -2.88
CA ALA A 350 10.31 -16.16 -1.72
C ALA A 350 8.94 -15.48 -1.64
N PRO A 351 7.94 -16.16 -1.08
CA PRO A 351 6.63 -15.58 -0.81
C PRO A 351 6.75 -14.44 0.21
N LEU A 352 5.63 -13.79 0.50
CA LEU A 352 5.55 -12.87 1.64
C LEU A 352 5.94 -13.58 2.96
N VAL A 353 6.51 -12.82 3.87
CA VAL A 353 6.81 -13.30 5.22
C VAL A 353 5.52 -13.70 5.94
N LYS A 354 5.60 -14.69 6.82
CA LYS A 354 4.48 -15.06 7.71
C LYS A 354 4.29 -13.99 8.79
N SER A 355 3.50 -12.99 8.48
CA SER A 355 3.18 -11.87 9.36
C SER A 355 1.69 -11.57 9.29
N SER A 356 1.16 -10.90 10.31
CA SER A 356 -0.22 -10.44 10.32
C SER A 356 -0.51 -9.40 9.23
N TRP A 357 0.53 -8.69 8.75
CA TRP A 357 0.41 -7.61 7.77
C TRP A 357 1.67 -7.46 6.90
N PRO A 358 2.06 -8.48 6.10
CA PRO A 358 3.35 -8.51 5.39
C PRO A 358 3.46 -7.50 4.24
N MET A 359 2.34 -6.93 3.79
CA MET A 359 2.29 -5.96 2.71
C MET A 359 1.09 -5.04 2.83
N TRP A 360 1.00 -4.04 1.97
CA TRP A 360 -0.18 -3.19 1.86
C TRP A 360 -1.44 -4.04 1.58
N ARG A 361 -2.49 -3.82 2.37
CA ARG A 361 -3.74 -4.59 2.37
C ARG A 361 -3.58 -6.04 2.89
N ALA A 362 -2.55 -6.32 3.66
CA ALA A 362 -2.24 -7.55 4.40
C ALA A 362 -1.86 -8.76 3.53
N ASP A 363 -2.53 -9.04 2.45
CA ASP A 363 -2.38 -10.25 1.64
C ASP A 363 -2.43 -9.97 0.12
N PRO A 364 -2.02 -10.93 -0.72
CA PRO A 364 -2.05 -10.78 -2.17
C PRO A 364 -3.45 -10.51 -2.75
N GLN A 365 -4.52 -10.94 -2.09
CA GLN A 365 -5.91 -10.67 -2.47
C GLN A 365 -6.35 -9.24 -2.14
N HIS A 366 -5.52 -8.49 -1.38
CA HIS A 366 -5.85 -7.18 -0.83
C HIS A 366 -7.12 -7.22 0.05
N SER A 367 -7.30 -8.28 0.83
CA SER A 367 -8.49 -8.42 1.67
C SER A 367 -8.60 -7.32 2.72
N GLY A 368 -7.47 -6.71 3.12
CA GLY A 368 -7.42 -5.68 4.16
C GLY A 368 -7.81 -6.20 5.53
N ARG A 369 -7.65 -7.50 5.78
CA ARG A 369 -7.90 -8.14 7.07
C ARG A 369 -6.65 -8.81 7.60
N VAL A 370 -6.56 -8.90 8.93
CA VAL A 370 -5.45 -9.60 9.61
C VAL A 370 -5.41 -11.05 9.16
N GLN A 371 -4.22 -11.52 8.79
CA GLN A 371 -3.96 -12.92 8.51
C GLN A 371 -3.80 -13.70 9.83
N LYS A 372 -4.45 -14.85 9.94
CA LYS A 372 -4.17 -15.78 11.04
C LYS A 372 -2.78 -16.37 10.82
N LEU A 373 -1.97 -16.31 11.85
CA LEU A 373 -0.67 -16.98 11.87
C LEU A 373 -0.90 -18.36 12.50
N ASP A 374 -0.86 -19.40 11.66
CA ASP A 374 -0.92 -20.79 12.11
C ASP A 374 0.41 -21.25 12.67
#